data_3e45fb4b6dee3503e3778da70615420c
#
_entry.id   3e45fb4b6dee3503e3778da70615420c
#
_cell.length_a   1.000
_cell.length_b   1.000
_cell.length_c   1.000
_cell.angle_alpha   90.00
_cell.angle_beta   90.00
_cell.angle_gamma   90.00
#
_symmetry.space_group_name_H-M   'P 1'
#
loop_
_entity.id
_entity.type
_entity.pdbx_description
1 polymer ?
#
loop_
_entity_poly.entity_id
_entity_poly.type
_entity_poly.pdbx_seq_one_letter_code
_entity_poly.pdbx_strand_id
1 'polypeptide(L)'
;TTGNTSVIGRDHFPLMRDGAILSNAGHFNVEIDVEWLESHANSIIRRDGIDSYLLDGRTVHVLAEGRLVNLAIPKGMGHPVEVMDLSFALQALSTLYIAQHGKELVPGVYNVPMEIDEEVARTKLDSLGLSIDELSDLQKKYMTSWDIGT
;
A
#
# COMPACT_ATOMS: atom_id res chain seq x y z
N THR A 1 -9.22 3.76 7.06
CA THR A 1 -8.79 2.85 5.97
C THR A 1 -9.97 2.26 5.22
N THR A 2 -10.89 3.09 4.77
CA THR A 2 -12.12 2.65 4.08
C THR A 2 -12.05 2.88 2.57
N GLY A 3 -11.10 3.71 2.11
CA GLY A 3 -11.01 4.14 0.73
C GLY A 3 -12.14 5.11 0.32
N ASN A 4 -12.80 5.72 1.29
CA ASN A 4 -13.90 6.65 1.08
C ASN A 4 -13.53 8.07 1.54
N THR A 5 -14.45 9.02 1.49
CA THR A 5 -14.24 10.40 1.88
C THR A 5 -15.05 10.76 3.12
N SER A 6 -14.53 11.70 3.94
CA SER A 6 -15.19 12.27 5.12
C SER A 6 -15.77 11.23 6.09
N VAL A 7 -15.05 10.11 6.26
CA VAL A 7 -15.46 9.03 7.17
C VAL A 7 -15.41 9.51 8.63
N ILE A 8 -14.38 10.31 8.95
CA ILE A 8 -14.27 11.01 10.22
C ILE A 8 -14.36 12.50 9.90
N GLY A 9 -15.47 13.10 10.27
CA GLY A 9 -15.79 14.49 9.96
C GLY A 9 -16.34 15.26 11.16
N ARG A 10 -16.91 16.41 10.85
CA ARG A 10 -17.41 17.42 11.80
C ARG A 10 -18.27 16.86 12.95
N ASP A 11 -19.09 15.86 12.68
CA ASP A 11 -20.01 15.31 13.68
C ASP A 11 -19.30 14.40 14.70
N HIS A 12 -18.09 13.94 14.38
CA HIS A 12 -17.28 13.07 15.22
C HIS A 12 -16.32 13.83 16.13
N PHE A 13 -15.69 14.90 15.62
CA PHE A 13 -14.64 15.62 16.37
C PHE A 13 -15.13 16.15 17.74
N PRO A 14 -16.34 16.73 17.87
CA PRO A 14 -16.83 17.20 19.17
C PRO A 14 -17.08 16.09 20.20
N LEU A 15 -17.20 14.85 19.74
CA LEU A 15 -17.43 13.68 20.60
C LEU A 15 -16.16 12.95 21.01
N MET A 16 -15.01 13.35 20.46
CA MET A 16 -13.73 12.72 20.74
C MET A 16 -13.22 13.11 22.14
N ARG A 17 -12.47 12.21 22.74
CA ARG A 17 -11.76 12.49 23.97
C ARG A 17 -10.61 13.46 23.73
N ASP A 18 -10.27 14.23 24.76
CA ASP A 18 -9.04 15.02 24.75
C ASP A 18 -7.83 14.11 24.53
N GLY A 19 -6.92 14.54 23.66
CA GLY A 19 -5.76 13.76 23.26
C GLY A 19 -6.06 12.61 22.27
N ALA A 20 -7.23 12.58 21.63
CA ALA A 20 -7.52 11.58 20.60
C ALA A 20 -6.52 11.68 19.43
N ILE A 21 -6.04 10.54 18.94
CA ILE A 21 -5.09 10.45 17.84
C ILE A 21 -5.79 9.83 16.63
N LEU A 22 -5.77 10.54 15.50
CA LEU A 22 -6.32 10.11 14.23
C LEU A 22 -5.18 9.76 13.28
N SER A 23 -5.36 8.68 12.56
CA SER A 23 -4.40 8.17 11.59
C SER A 23 -5.12 7.57 10.38
N ASN A 24 -4.54 7.75 9.21
CA ASN A 24 -5.03 7.20 7.96
C ASN A 24 -3.95 6.39 7.25
N ALA A 25 -4.36 5.42 6.44
CA ALA A 25 -3.49 4.67 5.53
C ALA A 25 -3.89 4.85 4.06
N GLY A 26 -4.86 5.72 3.76
CA GLY A 26 -5.21 6.12 2.40
C GLY A 26 -4.18 7.10 1.81
N HIS A 27 -4.08 7.13 0.47
CA HIS A 27 -3.14 8.01 -0.24
C HIS A 27 -3.45 9.49 -0.04
N PHE A 28 -4.73 9.83 0.06
CA PHE A 28 -5.21 11.20 0.15
C PHE A 28 -5.76 11.47 1.56
N ASN A 29 -5.68 12.72 1.99
CA ASN A 29 -6.22 13.20 3.26
C ASN A 29 -7.74 13.44 3.23
N VAL A 30 -8.48 12.58 2.56
CA VAL A 30 -9.93 12.76 2.34
C VAL A 30 -10.80 11.96 3.30
N GLU A 31 -10.26 10.93 3.96
CA GLU A 31 -11.03 10.13 4.92
C GLU A 31 -11.26 10.85 6.25
N ILE A 32 -10.28 11.66 6.66
CA ILE A 32 -10.38 12.55 7.82
C ILE A 32 -10.60 13.95 7.29
N ASP A 33 -11.66 14.63 7.73
CA ASP A 33 -11.97 16.00 7.32
C ASP A 33 -11.02 17.00 7.99
N VAL A 34 -9.78 17.00 7.52
CA VAL A 34 -8.72 17.90 8.04
C VAL A 34 -9.04 19.36 7.73
N GLU A 35 -9.70 19.63 6.60
CA GLU A 35 -10.10 20.98 6.22
C GLU A 35 -11.07 21.59 7.25
N TRP A 36 -12.01 20.80 7.73
CA TRP A 36 -12.90 21.21 8.80
C TRP A 36 -12.12 21.50 10.10
N LEU A 37 -11.17 20.64 10.48
CA LEU A 37 -10.31 20.86 11.65
C LEU A 37 -9.51 22.14 11.52
N GLU A 38 -8.93 22.42 10.37
CA GLU A 38 -8.16 23.64 10.11
C GLU A 38 -9.01 24.91 10.24
N SER A 39 -10.25 24.86 9.77
CA SER A 39 -11.15 26.01 9.78
C SER A 39 -11.84 26.27 11.13
N HIS A 40 -11.94 25.28 12.02
CA HIS A 40 -12.68 25.37 13.28
C HIS A 40 -11.81 25.28 14.53
N ALA A 41 -10.53 24.91 14.42
CA ALA A 41 -9.64 24.84 15.56
C ALA A 41 -9.36 26.24 16.14
N ASN A 42 -9.41 26.36 17.47
CA ASN A 42 -9.02 27.58 18.18
C ASN A 42 -7.51 27.86 18.05
N SER A 43 -6.71 26.80 17.97
CA SER A 43 -5.28 26.87 17.65
C SER A 43 -4.80 25.56 17.04
N ILE A 44 -3.72 25.65 16.25
CA ILE A 44 -3.09 24.52 15.58
C ILE A 44 -1.61 24.52 15.92
N ILE A 45 -1.10 23.39 16.41
CA ILE A 45 0.33 23.18 16.65
C ILE A 45 0.80 22.13 15.67
N ARG A 46 1.69 22.51 14.76
CA ARG A 46 2.28 21.60 13.77
C ARG A 46 3.66 21.15 14.21
N ARG A 47 3.88 19.85 14.21
CA ARG A 47 5.16 19.20 14.48
C ARG A 47 5.43 18.15 13.40
N ASP A 48 6.66 17.70 13.32
CA ASP A 48 7.04 16.67 12.35
C ASP A 48 6.12 15.44 12.45
N GLY A 49 5.24 15.30 11.45
CA GLY A 49 4.33 14.18 11.31
C GLY A 49 3.11 14.16 12.24
N ILE A 50 2.91 15.19 13.08
CA ILE A 50 1.75 15.28 13.98
C ILE A 50 1.23 16.71 14.03
N ASP A 51 0.01 16.92 13.58
CA ASP A 51 -0.72 18.16 13.76
C ASP A 51 -1.71 18.04 14.93
N SER A 52 -1.71 19.03 15.80
CA SER A 52 -2.57 19.07 16.99
C SER A 52 -3.55 20.22 16.87
N TYR A 53 -4.82 19.90 16.89
CA TYR A 53 -5.94 20.85 16.74
C TYR A 53 -6.65 21.02 18.07
N LEU A 54 -6.65 22.23 18.61
CA LEU A 54 -7.43 22.56 19.81
C LEU A 54 -8.85 22.94 19.43
N LEU A 55 -9.82 22.17 19.91
CA LEU A 55 -11.26 22.35 19.67
C LEU A 55 -11.98 22.46 21.01
N ASP A 56 -12.47 23.64 21.37
CA ASP A 56 -13.27 23.86 22.58
C ASP A 56 -12.69 23.24 23.86
N GLY A 57 -11.38 23.42 24.07
CA GLY A 57 -10.65 22.91 25.22
C GLY A 57 -10.21 21.46 25.17
N ARG A 58 -10.41 20.79 24.03
CA ARG A 58 -9.93 19.44 23.75
C ARG A 58 -8.96 19.45 22.58
N THR A 59 -7.94 18.62 22.63
CA THR A 59 -6.95 18.49 21.57
C THR A 59 -7.18 17.20 20.78
N VAL A 60 -7.24 17.31 19.47
CA VAL A 60 -7.23 16.17 18.56
C VAL A 60 -5.93 16.20 17.77
N HIS A 61 -5.25 15.07 17.72
CA HIS A 61 -4.01 14.90 16.99
C HIS A 61 -4.25 14.16 15.66
N VAL A 62 -3.70 14.67 14.57
CA VAL A 62 -3.76 14.01 13.25
C VAL A 62 -2.34 13.66 12.83
N LEU A 63 -2.11 12.39 12.53
CA LEU A 63 -0.82 11.91 12.05
C LEU A 63 -0.72 12.11 10.52
N ALA A 64 0.47 12.48 10.05
CA ALA A 64 0.79 12.59 8.63
C ALA A 64 -0.20 13.45 7.84
N GLU A 65 -0.74 14.51 8.45
CA GLU A 65 -1.73 15.41 7.82
C GLU A 65 -2.98 14.66 7.30
N GLY A 66 -3.32 13.51 7.89
CA GLY A 66 -4.42 12.65 7.43
C GLY A 66 -4.11 11.80 6.19
N ARG A 67 -2.84 11.74 5.76
CA ARG A 67 -2.38 10.90 4.64
C ARG A 67 -1.76 9.59 5.13
N LEU A 68 -1.16 8.83 4.22
CA LEU A 68 -0.42 7.59 4.48
C LEU A 68 0.58 7.75 5.64
N VAL A 69 0.20 7.27 6.81
CA VAL A 69 0.99 7.45 8.04
C VAL A 69 2.40 6.85 7.96
N ASN A 70 2.58 5.78 7.18
CA ASN A 70 3.88 5.13 7.02
C ASN A 70 4.80 5.81 6.01
N LEU A 71 4.28 6.68 5.14
CA LEU A 71 5.07 7.34 4.08
C LEU A 71 5.12 8.85 4.23
N ALA A 72 4.05 9.48 4.68
CA ALA A 72 3.90 10.94 4.67
C ALA A 72 4.48 11.64 5.90
N ILE A 73 5.12 10.94 6.83
CA ILE A 73 5.86 11.53 7.94
C ILE A 73 7.36 11.64 7.60
N PRO A 74 8.09 12.64 8.15
CA PRO A 74 9.49 12.92 7.79
C PRO A 74 10.48 11.77 7.98
N LYS A 75 10.15 10.77 8.77
CA LYS A 75 10.91 9.54 8.96
C LYS A 75 10.06 8.31 8.66
N GLY A 76 9.08 8.48 7.79
CA GLY A 76 8.20 7.39 7.37
C GLY A 76 9.01 6.26 6.75
N MET A 77 8.71 5.07 7.20
CA MET A 77 9.32 3.85 6.68
C MET A 77 8.30 3.20 5.75
N GLY A 78 8.56 3.30 4.45
CA GLY A 78 7.82 2.56 3.44
C GLY A 78 8.09 1.05 3.53
N HIS A 79 7.78 0.35 2.47
CA HIS A 79 8.15 -1.06 2.38
C HIS A 79 9.68 -1.21 2.26
N PRO A 80 10.26 -2.27 2.82
CA PRO A 80 11.67 -2.60 2.64
C PRO A 80 12.04 -2.68 1.16
N VAL A 81 13.28 -2.31 0.83
CA VAL A 81 13.78 -2.34 -0.56
C VAL A 81 13.70 -3.75 -1.15
N GLU A 82 13.87 -4.77 -0.34
CA GLU A 82 13.81 -6.18 -0.72
C GLU A 82 12.42 -6.60 -1.21
N VAL A 83 11.36 -5.92 -0.76
CA VAL A 83 9.98 -6.14 -1.21
C VAL A 83 9.67 -5.30 -2.43
N MET A 84 10.09 -4.03 -2.42
CA MET A 84 9.82 -3.10 -3.52
C MET A 84 10.56 -3.45 -4.81
N ASP A 85 11.73 -4.02 -4.69
CA ASP A 85 12.54 -4.55 -5.78
C ASP A 85 11.75 -5.54 -6.67
N LEU A 86 11.07 -6.52 -6.07
CA LEU A 86 10.18 -7.45 -6.80
C LEU A 86 9.05 -6.72 -7.55
N SER A 87 8.42 -5.74 -6.88
CA SER A 87 7.34 -4.97 -7.48
C SER A 87 7.82 -4.13 -8.66
N PHE A 88 8.99 -3.49 -8.52
CA PHE A 88 9.57 -2.69 -9.61
C PHE A 88 10.06 -3.55 -10.77
N ALA A 89 10.62 -4.72 -10.51
CA ALA A 89 11.01 -5.66 -11.56
C ALA A 89 9.78 -6.14 -12.36
N LEU A 90 8.69 -6.52 -11.68
CA LEU A 90 7.42 -6.87 -12.34
C LEU A 90 6.88 -5.71 -13.19
N GLN A 91 6.89 -4.49 -12.68
CA GLN A 91 6.43 -3.32 -13.42
C GLN A 91 7.29 -3.05 -14.67
N ALA A 92 8.62 -3.15 -14.53
CA ALA A 92 9.54 -2.91 -15.60
C ALA A 92 9.37 -3.95 -16.73
N LEU A 93 9.34 -5.25 -16.39
CA LEU A 93 9.17 -6.32 -17.38
C LEU A 93 7.76 -6.32 -18.00
N SER A 94 6.73 -6.02 -17.23
CA SER A 94 5.37 -5.86 -17.78
C SER A 94 5.28 -4.67 -18.73
N THR A 95 5.97 -3.57 -18.44
CA THR A 95 6.04 -2.41 -19.34
C THR A 95 6.77 -2.77 -20.65
N LEU A 96 7.87 -3.51 -20.54
CA LEU A 96 8.60 -4.00 -21.71
C LEU A 96 7.73 -4.93 -22.56
N TYR A 97 7.01 -5.85 -21.92
CA TYR A 97 6.07 -6.75 -22.59
C TYR A 97 5.00 -5.97 -23.37
N ILE A 98 4.39 -4.97 -22.76
CA ILE A 98 3.40 -4.12 -23.43
C ILE A 98 4.03 -3.35 -24.60
N ALA A 99 5.25 -2.84 -24.44
CA ALA A 99 5.95 -2.14 -25.51
C ALA A 99 6.20 -3.05 -26.74
N GLN A 100 6.45 -4.33 -26.50
CA GLN A 100 6.72 -5.32 -27.55
C GLN A 100 5.43 -5.89 -28.17
N HIS A 101 4.41 -6.19 -27.36
CA HIS A 101 3.21 -6.92 -27.75
C HIS A 101 1.92 -6.08 -27.74
N GLY A 102 1.98 -4.84 -27.27
CA GLY A 102 0.76 -4.03 -27.05
C GLY A 102 -0.10 -3.79 -28.30
N LYS A 103 0.50 -3.89 -29.50
CA LYS A 103 -0.25 -3.77 -30.75
C LYS A 103 -1.15 -4.97 -31.04
N GLU A 104 -0.87 -6.11 -30.43
CA GLU A 104 -1.60 -7.37 -30.57
C GLU A 104 -2.68 -7.51 -29.49
N LEU A 105 -2.60 -6.71 -28.43
CA LEU A 105 -3.54 -6.74 -27.31
C LEU A 105 -4.79 -5.90 -27.59
N VAL A 106 -5.92 -6.47 -27.32
CA VAL A 106 -7.19 -5.72 -27.29
C VAL A 106 -7.28 -4.95 -25.97
N PRO A 107 -7.86 -3.72 -25.93
CA PRO A 107 -8.04 -3.01 -24.68
C PRO A 107 -8.76 -3.86 -23.63
N GLY A 108 -8.15 -4.06 -22.47
CA GLY A 108 -8.71 -4.92 -21.41
C GLY A 108 -7.76 -5.04 -20.21
N VAL A 109 -8.16 -5.84 -19.24
CA VAL A 109 -7.35 -6.21 -18.08
C VAL A 109 -6.78 -7.59 -18.30
N TYR A 110 -5.46 -7.73 -18.19
CA TYR A 110 -4.74 -8.97 -18.37
C TYR A 110 -3.95 -9.32 -17.12
N ASN A 111 -3.84 -10.59 -16.84
CA ASN A 111 -2.87 -11.06 -15.87
C ASN A 111 -1.45 -10.87 -16.40
N VAL A 112 -0.51 -10.63 -15.50
CA VAL A 112 0.91 -10.65 -15.87
C VAL A 112 1.24 -12.05 -16.40
N PRO A 113 1.92 -12.18 -17.55
CA PRO A 113 2.38 -13.48 -18.05
C PRO A 113 3.21 -14.21 -17.00
N MET A 114 2.97 -15.51 -16.84
CA MET A 114 3.63 -16.34 -15.84
C MET A 114 5.16 -16.36 -16.02
N GLU A 115 5.61 -16.27 -17.25
CA GLU A 115 7.04 -16.22 -17.60
C GLU A 115 7.72 -14.99 -16.99
N ILE A 116 7.04 -13.85 -16.93
CA ILE A 116 7.56 -12.63 -16.30
C ILE A 116 7.62 -12.80 -14.79
N ASP A 117 6.58 -13.36 -14.19
CA ASP A 117 6.53 -13.60 -12.75
C ASP A 117 7.64 -14.55 -12.29
N GLU A 118 7.82 -15.65 -13.02
CA GLU A 118 8.89 -16.61 -12.79
C GLU A 118 10.28 -16.00 -12.98
N GLU A 119 10.48 -15.18 -14.02
CA GLU A 119 11.77 -14.52 -14.29
C GLU A 119 12.15 -13.58 -13.13
N VAL A 120 11.20 -12.78 -12.63
CA VAL A 120 11.41 -11.90 -11.48
C VAL A 120 11.78 -12.71 -10.24
N ALA A 121 11.04 -13.80 -9.96
CA ALA A 121 11.30 -14.65 -8.80
C ALA A 121 12.69 -15.31 -8.87
N ARG A 122 13.06 -15.87 -10.03
CA ARG A 122 14.37 -16.50 -10.26
C ARG A 122 15.51 -15.49 -10.11
N THR A 123 15.39 -14.34 -10.78
CA THR A 123 16.39 -13.26 -10.68
C THR A 123 16.60 -12.82 -9.22
N LYS A 124 15.51 -12.73 -8.45
CA LYS A 124 15.61 -12.39 -7.03
C LYS A 124 16.34 -13.48 -6.22
N LEU A 125 16.00 -14.74 -6.41
CA LEU A 125 16.67 -15.85 -5.75
C LEU A 125 18.17 -15.88 -6.09
N ASP A 126 18.50 -15.74 -7.37
CA ASP A 126 19.89 -15.70 -7.84
C ASP A 126 20.67 -14.54 -7.19
N SER A 127 20.07 -13.37 -7.07
CA SER A 127 20.68 -12.20 -6.41
C SER A 127 20.99 -12.42 -4.93
N LEU A 128 20.24 -13.32 -4.29
CA LEU A 128 20.41 -13.72 -2.88
C LEU A 128 21.33 -14.95 -2.73
N GLY A 129 21.80 -15.52 -3.83
CA GLY A 129 22.57 -16.77 -3.83
C GLY A 129 21.74 -17.99 -3.40
N LEU A 130 20.42 -17.91 -3.61
CA LEU A 130 19.48 -18.99 -3.28
C LEU A 130 19.05 -19.72 -4.54
N SER A 131 18.74 -21.01 -4.40
CA SER A 131 18.13 -21.83 -5.43
C SER A 131 16.95 -22.62 -4.86
N ILE A 132 16.02 -22.96 -5.71
CA ILE A 132 14.89 -23.86 -5.38
C ILE A 132 15.05 -25.14 -6.20
N ASP A 133 14.60 -26.24 -5.62
CA ASP A 133 14.60 -27.52 -6.31
C ASP A 133 13.64 -27.52 -7.50
N GLU A 134 13.99 -28.27 -8.55
CA GLU A 134 13.07 -28.54 -9.63
C GLU A 134 12.15 -29.71 -9.28
N LEU A 135 10.86 -29.53 -9.57
CA LEU A 135 9.89 -30.60 -9.39
C LEU A 135 10.20 -31.77 -10.33
N SER A 136 10.28 -32.98 -9.78
CA SER A 136 10.35 -34.21 -10.58
C SER A 136 9.05 -34.40 -11.37
N ASP A 137 9.11 -35.21 -12.42
CA ASP A 137 7.93 -35.55 -13.24
C ASP A 137 6.80 -36.17 -12.42
N LEU A 138 7.15 -36.94 -11.40
CA LEU A 138 6.18 -37.52 -10.46
C LEU A 138 5.48 -36.43 -9.64
N GLN A 139 6.22 -35.43 -9.14
CA GLN A 139 5.64 -34.32 -8.40
C GLN A 139 4.75 -33.44 -9.29
N LYS A 140 5.20 -33.14 -10.53
CA LYS A 140 4.39 -32.41 -11.52
C LYS A 140 3.09 -33.15 -11.83
N LYS A 141 3.13 -34.47 -12.01
CA LYS A 141 1.97 -35.30 -12.26
C LYS A 141 1.04 -35.32 -11.03
N TYR A 142 1.59 -35.43 -9.82
CA TYR A 142 0.80 -35.40 -8.59
C TYR A 142 0.02 -34.09 -8.43
N MET A 143 0.61 -32.95 -8.72
CA MET A 143 -0.05 -31.65 -8.61
C MET A 143 -1.19 -31.45 -9.60
N THR A 144 -1.21 -32.17 -10.70
CA THR A 144 -2.23 -32.06 -11.76
C THR A 144 -3.22 -33.21 -11.79
N SER A 145 -3.07 -34.22 -10.93
CA SER A 145 -3.96 -35.37 -10.86
C SER A 145 -4.63 -35.46 -9.50
N TRP A 146 -5.87 -35.94 -9.50
CA TRP A 146 -6.68 -36.15 -8.30
C TRP A 146 -6.72 -37.62 -7.84
N ASP A 147 -6.15 -38.51 -8.61
CA ASP A 147 -6.20 -39.96 -8.47
C ASP A 147 -4.97 -40.58 -7.76
N ILE A 148 -4.02 -39.72 -7.35
CA ILE A 148 -2.81 -40.15 -6.66
C ILE A 148 -2.82 -39.59 -5.23
N GLY A 149 -2.90 -40.47 -4.27
CA GLY A 149 -2.85 -40.15 -2.83
C GLY A 149 -4.22 -39.79 -2.23
N THR A 150 -4.67 -40.57 -1.34
CA THR A 150 -5.80 -40.32 -0.42
C THR A 150 -5.27 -40.27 1.00
#